data_79dee328529ffb6167c14e6869678d61
#
_entry.id   79dee328529ffb6167c14e6869678d61
#
_cell.length_a   1.000
_cell.length_b   1.000
_cell.length_c   1.000
_cell.angle_alpha   90.00
_cell.angle_beta   90.00
_cell.angle_gamma   90.00
#
_symmetry.space_group_name_H-M   'P 1'
#
loop_
_entity.id
_entity.type
_entity.pdbx_description
1 polymer ?
#
loop_
_entity_poly.entity_id
_entity_poly.type
_entity_poly.pdbx_seq_one_letter_code
_entity_poly.pdbx_strand_id
1 'polypeptide(L)'
;MATKTVLKTAERDERLGSSTLPSSAKHCKGCDTTYPLSEFYTIGKYKDRIKYKPLCKRCENKRRKERNLEVIREVFGEKLCCSSCGYDKCFAALDFHHVDAESKDFNIARILLGTPAKEKLAAELNKCIILCANCHREHHAQERDLGR
;
A
#
# COMPACT_ATOMS: atom_id res chain seq x y z
N MET A 1 25.77 -26.67 19.17
CA MET A 1 24.33 -26.98 19.47
C MET A 1 23.51 -25.78 19.02
N ALA A 2 22.79 -25.91 17.91
CA ALA A 2 22.02 -24.81 17.32
C ALA A 2 20.55 -24.94 17.75
N THR A 3 20.06 -24.00 18.53
CA THR A 3 18.64 -23.92 18.93
C THR A 3 17.83 -23.32 17.78
N LYS A 4 16.99 -24.14 17.15
CA LYS A 4 15.97 -23.72 16.21
C LYS A 4 14.89 -22.92 16.95
N THR A 5 14.84 -21.62 16.72
CA THR A 5 13.70 -20.77 17.11
C THR A 5 12.56 -21.01 16.12
N VAL A 6 11.53 -21.72 16.56
CA VAL A 6 10.28 -21.92 15.81
C VAL A 6 9.50 -20.63 15.87
N LEU A 7 9.32 -19.99 14.71
CA LEU A 7 8.40 -18.87 14.54
C LEU A 7 6.96 -19.40 14.73
N LYS A 8 6.29 -18.92 15.78
CA LYS A 8 4.88 -19.19 16.03
C LYS A 8 4.05 -18.62 14.88
N THR A 9 3.32 -19.49 14.23
CA THR A 9 2.25 -19.17 13.28
C THR A 9 1.23 -18.25 13.92
N ALA A 10 0.89 -17.17 13.23
CA ALA A 10 -0.13 -16.21 13.62
C ALA A 10 -1.46 -16.92 13.90
N GLU A 11 -1.94 -16.79 15.12
CA GLU A 11 -3.26 -17.26 15.54
C GLU A 11 -4.34 -16.61 14.66
N ARG A 12 -5.22 -17.43 14.11
CA ARG A 12 -6.45 -16.98 13.47
C ARG A 12 -7.28 -16.27 14.53
N ASP A 13 -7.62 -15.02 14.24
CA ASP A 13 -8.60 -14.28 15.03
C ASP A 13 -10.00 -14.90 14.78
N GLU A 14 -10.39 -15.84 15.61
CA GLU A 14 -11.69 -16.49 15.63
C GLU A 14 -12.73 -15.62 16.33
N ARG A 15 -12.91 -14.37 15.88
CA ARG A 15 -14.03 -13.52 16.31
C ARG A 15 -15.00 -13.26 15.18
N LEU A 16 -15.60 -14.33 14.69
CA LEU A 16 -16.86 -14.20 13.94
C LEU A 16 -17.85 -15.17 14.57
N GLY A 17 -18.60 -14.63 15.54
CA GLY A 17 -19.78 -15.27 16.08
C GLY A 17 -20.72 -15.67 14.97
N SER A 18 -21.36 -16.82 15.11
CA SER A 18 -22.43 -17.35 14.27
C SER A 18 -23.49 -16.29 14.02
N SER A 19 -23.39 -15.58 12.92
CA SER A 19 -24.39 -14.62 12.42
C SER A 19 -24.86 -15.15 11.09
N THR A 20 -26.14 -15.47 10.98
CA THR A 20 -26.88 -15.66 9.73
C THR A 20 -26.39 -14.67 8.69
N LEU A 21 -25.80 -15.16 7.58
CA LEU A 21 -25.34 -14.33 6.47
C LEU A 21 -26.54 -13.47 6.00
N PRO A 22 -26.40 -12.15 5.90
CA PRO A 22 -27.47 -11.31 5.41
C PRO A 22 -27.86 -11.76 4.01
N SER A 23 -29.14 -11.62 3.64
CA SER A 23 -29.70 -11.99 2.33
C SER A 23 -28.97 -11.39 1.12
N SER A 24 -27.95 -10.55 1.34
CA SER A 24 -27.09 -9.91 0.37
C SER A 24 -25.60 -10.21 0.64
N ALA A 25 -25.22 -11.46 0.53
CA ALA A 25 -23.81 -11.89 0.65
C ALA A 25 -23.20 -12.17 -0.72
N LYS A 26 -21.85 -12.03 -0.83
CA LYS A 26 -21.09 -12.28 -2.05
C LYS A 26 -19.82 -13.06 -1.73
N HIS A 27 -19.51 -14.03 -2.59
CA HIS A 27 -18.28 -14.81 -2.52
C HIS A 27 -17.08 -14.03 -3.05
N CYS A 28 -15.97 -14.00 -2.30
CA CYS A 28 -14.71 -13.37 -2.69
C CYS A 28 -13.81 -14.37 -3.45
N LYS A 29 -13.50 -14.07 -4.71
CA LYS A 29 -12.61 -14.92 -5.54
C LYS A 29 -11.14 -14.94 -5.08
N GLY A 30 -10.74 -14.09 -4.14
CA GLY A 30 -9.35 -13.99 -3.71
C GLY A 30 -9.02 -14.75 -2.43
N CYS A 31 -9.96 -14.88 -1.49
CA CYS A 31 -9.79 -15.64 -0.25
C CYS A 31 -10.80 -16.77 -0.09
N ASP A 32 -11.60 -17.03 -1.12
CA ASP A 32 -12.58 -18.12 -1.20
C ASP A 32 -13.59 -18.11 -0.03
N THR A 33 -13.95 -16.92 0.45
CA THR A 33 -14.83 -16.71 1.61
C THR A 33 -16.01 -15.81 1.23
N THR A 34 -17.18 -16.07 1.79
CA THR A 34 -18.39 -15.27 1.58
C THR A 34 -18.52 -14.19 2.64
N TYR A 35 -18.75 -12.94 2.19
CA TYR A 35 -18.89 -11.77 3.04
C TYR A 35 -20.16 -10.97 2.69
N PRO A 36 -20.65 -10.11 3.59
CA PRO A 36 -21.67 -9.12 3.27
C PRO A 36 -21.22 -8.20 2.11
N LEU A 37 -22.16 -7.70 1.33
CA LEU A 37 -21.87 -6.79 0.20
C LEU A 37 -21.13 -5.51 0.63
N SER A 38 -21.27 -5.07 1.87
CA SER A 38 -20.51 -3.96 2.46
C SER A 38 -19.00 -4.16 2.44
N GLU A 39 -18.53 -5.41 2.42
CA GLU A 39 -17.11 -5.77 2.35
C GLU A 39 -16.54 -5.75 0.91
N PHE A 40 -17.31 -5.32 -0.06
CA PHE A 40 -16.87 -5.19 -1.45
C PHE A 40 -16.93 -3.74 -1.92
N TYR A 41 -15.96 -3.34 -2.75
CA TYR A 41 -16.05 -2.06 -3.45
C TYR A 41 -17.08 -2.12 -4.58
N THR A 42 -17.80 -1.03 -4.78
CA THR A 42 -18.73 -0.89 -5.90
C THR A 42 -17.98 -0.50 -7.17
N ILE A 43 -18.46 -0.96 -8.34
CA ILE A 43 -17.93 -0.59 -9.66
C ILE A 43 -18.82 0.46 -10.30
N GLY A 44 -20.11 0.50 -9.93
CA GLY A 44 -21.11 1.39 -10.49
C GLY A 44 -22.52 0.79 -10.44
N LYS A 45 -23.47 1.48 -11.05
CA LYS A 45 -24.87 1.03 -11.22
C LYS A 45 -25.12 0.59 -12.65
N TYR A 46 -25.90 -0.46 -12.83
CA TYR A 46 -26.43 -0.87 -14.12
C TYR A 46 -27.90 -1.28 -13.92
N LYS A 47 -28.85 -0.59 -14.58
CA LYS A 47 -30.30 -0.84 -14.46
C LYS A 47 -30.70 -1.02 -12.98
N ASP A 48 -30.55 0.00 -12.17
CA ASP A 48 -30.88 0.03 -10.72
C ASP A 48 -30.17 -1.00 -9.82
N ARG A 49 -29.29 -1.83 -10.37
CA ARG A 49 -28.47 -2.78 -9.60
C ARG A 49 -27.06 -2.27 -9.39
N ILE A 50 -26.61 -2.27 -8.14
CA ILE A 50 -25.21 -1.95 -7.79
C ILE A 50 -24.34 -3.14 -8.18
N LYS A 51 -23.27 -2.87 -8.94
CA LYS A 51 -22.22 -3.86 -9.25
C LYS A 51 -21.08 -3.76 -8.25
N TYR A 52 -20.63 -4.90 -7.78
CA TYR A 52 -19.53 -5.03 -6.81
C TYR A 52 -18.33 -5.71 -7.42
N LYS A 53 -17.11 -5.32 -7.00
CA LYS A 53 -15.87 -5.99 -7.38
C LYS A 53 -15.89 -7.48 -7.01
N PRO A 54 -15.16 -8.35 -7.73
CA PRO A 54 -15.10 -9.79 -7.46
C PRO A 54 -14.31 -10.13 -6.19
N LEU A 55 -13.43 -9.24 -5.74
CA LEU A 55 -12.62 -9.38 -4.55
C LEU A 55 -13.18 -8.56 -3.40
N CYS A 56 -13.13 -9.07 -2.16
CA CYS A 56 -13.44 -8.28 -0.98
C CYS A 56 -12.41 -7.15 -0.81
N LYS A 57 -12.75 -6.13 -0.03
CA LYS A 57 -11.91 -4.95 0.22
C LYS A 57 -10.49 -5.33 0.67
N ARG A 58 -10.36 -6.33 1.54
CA ARG A 58 -9.06 -6.83 2.02
C ARG A 58 -8.21 -7.39 0.89
N CYS A 59 -8.76 -8.29 0.06
CA CYS A 59 -8.04 -8.86 -1.08
C CYS A 59 -7.72 -7.82 -2.15
N GLU A 60 -8.65 -6.90 -2.44
CA GLU A 60 -8.41 -5.80 -3.38
C GLU A 60 -7.30 -4.87 -2.90
N ASN A 61 -7.29 -4.53 -1.61
CA ASN A 61 -6.23 -3.70 -1.02
C ASN A 61 -4.87 -4.42 -1.03
N LYS A 62 -4.84 -5.73 -0.75
CA LYS A 62 -3.61 -6.53 -0.83
C LYS A 62 -3.06 -6.50 -2.27
N ARG A 63 -3.87 -6.84 -3.26
CA ARG A 63 -3.49 -6.83 -4.68
C ARG A 63 -2.98 -5.46 -5.14
N ARG A 64 -3.64 -4.38 -4.69
CA ARG A 64 -3.21 -3.02 -4.99
C ARG A 64 -1.83 -2.71 -4.41
N LYS A 65 -1.60 -3.06 -3.14
CA LYS A 65 -0.30 -2.85 -2.48
C LYS A 65 0.81 -3.62 -3.18
N GLU A 66 0.58 -4.88 -3.52
CA GLU A 66 1.54 -5.72 -4.24
C GLU A 66 1.91 -5.11 -5.58
N ARG A 67 0.91 -4.75 -6.40
CA ARG A 67 1.14 -4.09 -7.69
C ARG A 67 1.91 -2.76 -7.56
N ASN A 68 1.55 -1.93 -6.60
CA ASN A 68 2.26 -0.66 -6.40
C ASN A 68 3.71 -0.91 -5.95
N LEU A 69 3.95 -1.93 -5.10
CA LEU A 69 5.29 -2.32 -4.67
C LEU A 69 6.16 -2.85 -5.82
N GLU A 70 5.59 -3.57 -6.79
CA GLU A 70 6.28 -3.98 -8.02
C GLU A 70 6.80 -2.76 -8.78
N VAL A 71 5.96 -1.74 -9.00
CA VAL A 71 6.38 -0.51 -9.67
C VAL A 71 7.47 0.23 -8.90
N ILE A 72 7.37 0.28 -7.57
CA ILE A 72 8.40 0.89 -6.71
C ILE A 72 9.74 0.16 -6.87
N ARG A 73 9.74 -1.18 -6.89
CA ARG A 73 10.94 -1.98 -7.09
C ARG A 73 11.53 -1.84 -8.48
N GLU A 74 10.72 -1.69 -9.50
CA GLU A 74 11.21 -1.42 -10.86
C GLU A 74 11.97 -0.10 -10.95
N VAL A 75 11.57 0.92 -10.19
CA VAL A 75 12.21 2.24 -10.17
C VAL A 75 13.44 2.27 -9.26
N PHE A 76 13.36 1.72 -8.04
CA PHE A 76 14.39 1.86 -7.02
C PHE A 76 15.24 0.59 -6.82
N GLY A 77 14.91 -0.50 -7.51
CA GLY A 77 15.55 -1.81 -7.33
C GLY A 77 14.88 -2.65 -6.23
N GLU A 78 15.31 -3.91 -6.14
CA GLU A 78 14.73 -4.88 -5.21
C GLU A 78 14.95 -4.51 -3.74
N LYS A 79 16.12 -3.93 -3.42
CA LYS A 79 16.48 -3.52 -2.07
C LYS A 79 16.09 -2.06 -1.84
N LEU A 80 14.94 -1.86 -1.18
CA LEU A 80 14.47 -0.54 -0.79
C LEU A 80 15.13 -0.10 0.51
N CYS A 81 15.91 0.97 0.47
CA CYS A 81 16.61 1.52 1.63
C CYS A 81 16.64 3.05 1.59
N CYS A 82 16.88 3.65 2.75
CA CYS A 82 17.11 5.09 2.86
C CYS A 82 18.38 5.50 2.11
N SER A 83 18.27 6.45 1.20
CA SER A 83 19.40 6.97 0.41
C SER A 83 20.43 7.71 1.27
N SER A 84 20.05 8.22 2.44
CA SER A 84 20.94 8.95 3.36
C SER A 84 21.66 8.04 4.34
N CYS A 85 20.97 7.14 5.05
CA CYS A 85 21.56 6.35 6.14
C CYS A 85 21.53 4.82 5.90
N GLY A 86 21.02 4.36 4.76
CA GLY A 86 20.96 2.94 4.42
C GLY A 86 19.90 2.11 5.18
N TYR A 87 19.01 2.74 5.97
CA TYR A 87 17.97 2.01 6.72
C TYR A 87 17.07 1.22 5.79
N ASP A 88 16.90 -0.07 6.04
CA ASP A 88 16.15 -1.03 5.21
C ASP A 88 15.25 -2.01 6.01
N LYS A 89 15.15 -1.84 7.35
CA LYS A 89 14.49 -2.81 8.23
C LYS A 89 12.96 -2.86 8.07
N CYS A 90 12.33 -1.75 7.72
CA CYS A 90 10.88 -1.65 7.62
C CYS A 90 10.47 -0.69 6.49
N PHE A 91 9.80 -1.23 5.46
CA PHE A 91 9.31 -0.40 4.34
C PHE A 91 8.33 0.69 4.78
N ALA A 92 7.52 0.44 5.81
CA ALA A 92 6.57 1.45 6.32
C ALA A 92 7.24 2.67 6.98
N ALA A 93 8.55 2.58 7.27
CA ALA A 93 9.35 3.70 7.80
C ALA A 93 10.12 4.44 6.69
N LEU A 94 9.89 4.09 5.42
CA LEU A 94 10.48 4.72 4.25
C LEU A 94 9.47 5.65 3.58
N ASP A 95 9.87 6.89 3.36
CA ASP A 95 9.10 7.93 2.68
C ASP A 95 9.70 8.24 1.31
N PHE A 96 8.86 8.65 0.36
CA PHE A 96 9.30 9.15 -0.94
C PHE A 96 9.39 10.68 -0.85
N HIS A 97 10.60 11.21 -0.97
CA HIS A 97 10.90 12.63 -0.94
C HIS A 97 11.18 13.13 -2.36
N HIS A 98 10.43 14.13 -2.84
CA HIS A 98 10.71 14.77 -4.13
C HIS A 98 11.98 15.60 -4.04
N VAL A 99 12.93 15.36 -4.94
CA VAL A 99 14.21 16.10 -4.98
C VAL A 99 13.95 17.57 -5.32
N ASP A 100 12.97 17.82 -6.18
CA ASP A 100 12.51 19.16 -6.53
C ASP A 100 11.00 19.28 -6.25
N ALA A 101 10.63 20.16 -5.33
CA ALA A 101 9.25 20.38 -4.91
C ALA A 101 8.38 20.97 -6.05
N GLU A 102 8.96 21.73 -6.99
CA GLU A 102 8.24 22.34 -8.12
C GLU A 102 7.91 21.30 -9.20
N SER A 103 8.70 20.24 -9.32
CA SER A 103 8.47 19.16 -10.29
C SER A 103 7.39 18.16 -9.85
N LYS A 104 6.83 18.32 -8.65
CA LYS A 104 5.84 17.43 -8.06
C LYS A 104 4.48 17.55 -8.72
N ASP A 105 4.05 16.51 -9.45
CA ASP A 105 2.69 16.43 -10.00
C ASP A 105 1.68 15.88 -8.98
N PHE A 106 2.10 14.93 -8.15
CA PHE A 106 1.22 14.26 -7.19
C PHE A 106 1.89 13.98 -5.85
N ASN A 107 1.07 13.83 -4.81
CA ASN A 107 1.52 13.26 -3.55
C ASN A 107 1.59 11.72 -3.67
N ILE A 108 2.80 11.14 -3.56
CA ILE A 108 3.02 9.68 -3.67
C ILE A 108 2.18 8.91 -2.65
N ALA A 109 2.15 9.33 -1.39
CA ALA A 109 1.36 8.65 -0.37
C ALA A 109 -0.13 8.58 -0.74
N ARG A 110 -0.67 9.66 -1.32
CA ARG A 110 -2.06 9.72 -1.78
C ARG A 110 -2.32 8.85 -3.02
N ILE A 111 -1.40 8.88 -4.00
CA ILE A 111 -1.58 8.09 -5.24
C ILE A 111 -1.49 6.58 -4.96
N LEU A 112 -0.71 6.15 -3.98
CA LEU A 112 -0.59 4.76 -3.54
C LEU A 112 -1.87 4.23 -2.86
N LEU A 113 -2.77 5.10 -2.41
CA LEU A 113 -4.10 4.69 -1.93
C LEU A 113 -5.01 4.23 -3.08
N GLY A 114 -4.69 4.58 -4.31
CA GLY A 114 -5.41 4.19 -5.52
C GLY A 114 -4.69 3.10 -6.32
N THR A 115 -5.15 2.94 -7.56
CA THR A 115 -4.54 2.10 -8.60
C THR A 115 -4.14 3.00 -9.78
N PRO A 116 -3.10 3.82 -9.64
CA PRO A 116 -2.65 4.69 -10.74
C PRO A 116 -2.20 3.84 -11.94
N ALA A 117 -2.15 4.43 -13.12
CA ALA A 117 -1.45 3.81 -14.25
C ALA A 117 0.02 3.60 -13.86
N LYS A 118 0.62 2.49 -14.30
CA LYS A 118 1.98 2.10 -13.96
C LYS A 118 2.99 3.17 -14.37
N GLU A 119 2.84 3.66 -15.59
CA GLU A 119 3.69 4.69 -16.20
C GLU A 119 3.62 6.01 -15.41
N LYS A 120 2.41 6.38 -14.98
CA LYS A 120 2.19 7.59 -14.18
C LYS A 120 2.84 7.47 -12.80
N LEU A 121 2.72 6.31 -12.14
CA LEU A 121 3.36 6.07 -10.85
C LEU A 121 4.89 6.06 -10.99
N ALA A 122 5.43 5.37 -12.00
CA ALA A 122 6.86 5.30 -12.26
C ALA A 122 7.46 6.68 -12.57
N ALA A 123 6.78 7.47 -13.41
CA ALA A 123 7.22 8.84 -13.74
C ALA A 123 7.34 9.73 -12.50
N GLU A 124 6.39 9.62 -11.56
CA GLU A 124 6.45 10.42 -10.33
C GLU A 124 7.51 9.89 -9.35
N LEU A 125 7.66 8.56 -9.24
CA LEU A 125 8.69 7.94 -8.39
C LEU A 125 10.12 8.31 -8.86
N ASN A 126 10.36 8.45 -10.16
CA ASN A 126 11.64 8.87 -10.71
C ASN A 126 12.07 10.30 -10.29
N LYS A 127 11.14 11.13 -9.79
CA LYS A 127 11.41 12.46 -9.24
C LYS A 127 11.75 12.42 -7.74
N CYS A 128 11.74 11.23 -7.12
CA CYS A 128 11.87 11.06 -5.69
C CYS A 128 13.13 10.28 -5.32
N ILE A 129 13.57 10.49 -4.09
CA ILE A 129 14.51 9.61 -3.38
C ILE A 129 13.78 8.94 -2.22
N ILE A 130 14.31 7.80 -1.77
CA ILE A 130 13.79 7.13 -0.58
C ILE A 130 14.55 7.63 0.64
N LEU A 131 13.85 8.14 1.64
CA LEU A 131 14.40 8.52 2.95
C LEU A 131 13.65 7.78 4.05
N CYS A 132 14.34 7.40 5.12
CA CYS A 132 13.64 6.98 6.32
C CYS A 132 12.99 8.18 7.01
N ALA A 133 11.98 7.94 7.85
CA ALA A 133 11.21 9.00 8.51
C ALA A 133 12.10 10.00 9.30
N ASN A 134 13.23 9.58 9.84
CA ASN A 134 14.15 10.48 10.54
C ASN A 134 14.92 11.37 9.55
N CYS A 135 15.62 10.77 8.58
CA CYS A 135 16.35 11.51 7.55
C CYS A 135 15.43 12.46 6.76
N HIS A 136 14.17 12.07 6.52
CA HIS A 136 13.17 12.90 5.86
C HIS A 136 12.84 14.16 6.67
N ARG A 137 12.67 14.02 7.99
CA ARG A 137 12.45 15.17 8.90
C ARG A 137 13.68 16.07 9.02
N GLU A 138 14.86 15.49 9.11
CA GLU A 138 16.13 16.22 9.15
C GLU A 138 16.34 17.02 7.86
N HIS A 139 16.06 16.42 6.71
CA HIS A 139 16.14 17.09 5.40
C HIS A 139 15.24 18.33 5.36
N HIS A 140 13.96 18.19 5.74
CA HIS A 140 13.05 19.33 5.78
C HIS A 140 13.39 20.37 6.86
N ALA A 141 14.03 20.00 7.97
CA ALA A 141 14.53 20.96 8.94
C ALA A 141 15.65 21.82 8.32
N GLN A 142 16.62 21.19 7.67
CA GLN A 142 17.72 21.90 6.98
C GLN A 142 17.21 22.82 5.86
N GLU A 143 16.21 22.40 5.07
CA GLU A 143 15.62 23.27 4.03
C GLU A 143 14.98 24.54 4.64
N ARG A 144 14.30 24.43 5.77
CA ARG A 144 13.71 25.58 6.49
C ARG A 144 14.77 26.52 7.05
N ASP A 145 15.83 25.96 7.63
CA ASP A 145 16.93 26.74 8.20
C ASP A 145 17.73 27.47 7.11
N LEU A 146 17.74 26.95 5.89
CA LEU A 146 18.35 27.58 4.70
C LEU A 146 17.41 28.58 4.00
N GLY A 147 16.20 28.83 4.54
CA GLY A 147 15.27 29.84 4.03
C GLY A 147 14.56 29.50 2.74
N ARG A 148 14.33 28.21 2.48
CA ARG A 148 13.52 27.69 1.35
C ARG A 148 12.13 27.29 1.78
#